data_4cf94c5818b4cec69acf96010acab55c
#
_entry.id   4cf94c5818b4cec69acf96010acab55c
#
_cell.length_a   1.000
_cell.length_b   1.000
_cell.length_c   1.000
_cell.angle_alpha   90.00
_cell.angle_beta   90.00
_cell.angle_gamma   90.00
#
_symmetry.space_group_name_H-M   'P 1'
#
loop_
_entity.id
_entity.type
_entity.pdbx_description
1 polymer ?
#
loop_
_entity_poly.entity_id
_entity_poly.type
_entity_poly.pdbx_seq_one_letter_code
_entity_poly.pdbx_strand_id
1 'polypeptide(L)'
;MEIEELRNTLGNEFAFIFNDINPVLQDLELEQTAKILDIGTGVGWMAIALALNNYEVITGEPENDETEYAKQDWLESAKKVNIDHMITYMPFKAEDMPFEDASFDAIFILGSLHHIDDKEAAIKECVRILRLNGIICIFEPNINLMKIIRENKYPSHPDAVDPRNYTRQLPVLLELIERPFYTTYILRKQ
;
A
#
# COMPACT_ATOMS: atom_id res chain seq x y z
N MET A 1 -0.79 3.76 19.41
CA MET A 1 -1.60 2.60 19.85
C MET A 1 -0.69 1.39 19.94
N GLU A 2 -0.78 0.62 21.02
CA GLU A 2 0.06 -0.57 21.23
C GLU A 2 -0.43 -1.75 20.37
N ILE A 3 0.48 -2.63 19.95
CA ILE A 3 0.15 -3.75 19.04
C ILE A 3 -0.93 -4.69 19.59
N GLU A 4 -0.98 -4.90 20.91
CA GLU A 4 -2.01 -5.73 21.55
C GLU A 4 -3.40 -5.06 21.51
N GLU A 5 -3.46 -3.74 21.61
CA GLU A 5 -4.68 -2.98 21.46
C GLU A 5 -5.20 -3.06 20.02
N LEU A 6 -4.31 -2.92 19.04
CA LEU A 6 -4.62 -3.11 17.61
C LEU A 6 -5.16 -4.53 17.33
N ARG A 7 -4.52 -5.55 17.92
CA ARG A 7 -4.94 -6.95 17.80
C ARG A 7 -6.37 -7.15 18.33
N ASN A 8 -6.66 -6.58 19.48
CA ASN A 8 -7.99 -6.71 20.10
C ASN A 8 -9.08 -5.96 19.32
N THR A 9 -8.73 -4.85 18.68
CA THR A 9 -9.68 -3.96 18.00
C THR A 9 -9.86 -4.31 16.52
N LEU A 10 -8.76 -4.55 15.80
CA LEU A 10 -8.73 -4.77 14.35
C LEU A 10 -8.42 -6.22 13.94
N GLY A 11 -8.12 -7.08 14.92
CA GLY A 11 -7.87 -8.49 14.69
C GLY A 11 -6.41 -8.89 14.51
N ASN A 12 -6.18 -10.20 14.53
CA ASN A 12 -4.83 -10.77 14.45
C ASN A 12 -4.13 -10.50 13.12
N GLU A 13 -4.87 -10.50 12.02
CA GLU A 13 -4.31 -10.30 10.67
C GLU A 13 -3.77 -8.88 10.51
N PHE A 14 -4.56 -7.87 10.91
CA PHE A 14 -4.07 -6.48 10.89
C PHE A 14 -2.83 -6.31 11.76
N ALA A 15 -2.89 -6.77 13.02
CA ALA A 15 -1.75 -6.65 13.94
C ALA A 15 -0.49 -7.33 13.43
N PHE A 16 -0.64 -8.48 12.78
CA PHE A 16 0.45 -9.22 12.15
C PHE A 16 1.11 -8.43 11.02
N ILE A 17 0.31 -7.88 10.09
CA ILE A 17 0.79 -7.09 8.96
C ILE A 17 1.36 -5.77 9.44
N PHE A 18 0.65 -5.06 10.33
CA PHE A 18 1.12 -3.80 10.89
C PHE A 18 2.50 -3.92 11.55
N ASN A 19 2.74 -4.99 12.32
CA ASN A 19 4.03 -5.24 12.94
C ASN A 19 5.17 -5.43 11.92
N ASP A 20 4.87 -5.92 10.72
CA ASP A 20 5.87 -6.10 9.65
C ASP A 20 6.11 -4.80 8.86
N ILE A 21 5.07 -4.02 8.55
CA ILE A 21 5.19 -2.82 7.70
C ILE A 21 5.52 -1.54 8.49
N ASN A 22 5.01 -1.40 9.72
CA ASN A 22 5.10 -0.15 10.47
C ASN A 22 6.54 0.35 10.74
N PRO A 23 7.54 -0.51 11.03
CA PRO A 23 8.92 -0.05 11.14
C PRO A 23 9.42 0.63 9.86
N VAL A 24 9.06 0.12 8.68
CA VAL A 24 9.41 0.76 7.41
C VAL A 24 8.74 2.12 7.29
N LEU A 25 7.43 2.23 7.64
CA LEU A 25 6.71 3.50 7.58
C LEU A 25 7.36 4.57 8.47
N GLN A 26 7.85 4.18 9.65
CA GLN A 26 8.54 5.08 10.58
C GLN A 26 9.91 5.50 10.07
N ASP A 27 10.67 4.59 9.45
CA ASP A 27 12.02 4.85 8.92
C ASP A 27 12.01 5.75 7.67
N LEU A 28 10.85 5.91 6.99
CA LEU A 28 10.71 6.81 5.85
C LEU A 28 10.77 8.29 6.22
N GLU A 29 10.56 8.64 7.49
CA GLU A 29 10.63 10.01 8.03
C GLU A 29 9.87 11.05 7.18
N LEU A 30 8.67 10.69 6.70
CA LEU A 30 7.84 11.59 5.90
C LEU A 30 7.38 12.80 6.73
N GLU A 31 7.31 13.96 6.10
CA GLU A 31 6.71 15.15 6.72
C GLU A 31 5.23 14.89 7.06
N GLN A 32 4.76 15.37 8.20
CA GLN A 32 3.36 15.18 8.63
C GLN A 32 2.34 15.81 7.66
N THR A 33 2.78 16.76 6.84
CA THR A 33 1.98 17.41 5.80
C THR A 33 2.13 16.74 4.43
N ALA A 34 2.84 15.62 4.35
CA ALA A 34 3.04 14.89 3.11
C ALA A 34 1.69 14.48 2.50
N LYS A 35 1.53 14.72 1.20
CA LYS A 35 0.37 14.27 0.44
C LYS A 35 0.58 12.82 0.03
N ILE A 36 -0.21 11.93 0.57
CA ILE A 36 -0.02 10.47 0.47
C ILE A 36 -1.16 9.82 -0.32
N LEU A 37 -0.78 8.91 -1.22
CA LEU A 37 -1.70 8.03 -1.95
C LEU A 37 -1.43 6.57 -1.55
N ASP A 38 -2.49 5.83 -1.31
CA ASP A 38 -2.49 4.37 -1.16
C ASP A 38 -3.24 3.75 -2.35
N ILE A 39 -2.62 2.81 -3.06
CA ILE A 39 -3.17 2.16 -4.25
C ILE A 39 -3.60 0.73 -3.91
N GLY A 40 -4.90 0.46 -4.08
CA GLY A 40 -5.52 -0.81 -3.71
C GLY A 40 -6.00 -0.80 -2.27
N THR A 41 -7.14 -0.13 -2.02
CA THR A 41 -7.73 0.00 -0.68
C THR A 41 -7.96 -1.35 -0.02
N GLY A 42 -8.57 -2.29 -0.72
CA GLY A 42 -8.91 -3.61 -0.20
C GLY A 42 -9.53 -3.55 1.19
N VAL A 43 -8.94 -4.26 2.14
CA VAL A 43 -9.36 -4.25 3.55
C VAL A 43 -8.94 -3.00 4.33
N GLY A 44 -8.27 -2.04 3.68
CA GLY A 44 -7.85 -0.75 4.24
C GLY A 44 -6.59 -0.79 5.09
N TRP A 45 -5.84 -1.86 5.10
CA TRP A 45 -4.74 -2.02 6.06
C TRP A 45 -3.62 -0.99 5.89
N MET A 46 -3.25 -0.63 4.65
CA MET A 46 -2.24 0.40 4.44
C MET A 46 -2.77 1.78 4.81
N ALA A 47 -3.98 2.15 4.36
CA ALA A 47 -4.58 3.43 4.72
C ALA A 47 -4.73 3.60 6.24
N ILE A 48 -5.18 2.54 6.94
CA ILE A 48 -5.28 2.52 8.41
C ILE A 48 -3.89 2.64 9.06
N ALA A 49 -2.88 1.92 8.57
CA ALA A 49 -1.53 1.99 9.12
C ALA A 49 -0.92 3.40 8.97
N LEU A 50 -1.14 4.05 7.83
CA LEU A 50 -0.70 5.43 7.58
C LEU A 50 -1.42 6.42 8.50
N ALA A 51 -2.75 6.30 8.65
CA ALA A 51 -3.53 7.15 9.54
C ALA A 51 -3.18 6.96 11.02
N LEU A 52 -2.84 5.74 11.46
CA LEU A 52 -2.29 5.46 12.80
C LEU A 52 -0.92 6.12 13.04
N ASN A 53 -0.16 6.41 11.97
CA ASN A 53 1.06 7.22 12.01
C ASN A 53 0.79 8.73 11.82
N ASN A 54 -0.47 9.17 11.95
CA ASN A 54 -0.95 10.55 11.83
C ASN A 54 -0.80 11.17 10.43
N TYR A 55 -0.86 10.38 9.37
CA TYR A 55 -0.90 10.89 8.00
C TYR A 55 -2.34 10.94 7.48
N GLU A 56 -2.69 12.04 6.80
CA GLU A 56 -3.87 12.06 5.94
C GLU A 56 -3.56 11.29 4.65
N VAL A 57 -4.47 10.41 4.24
CA VAL A 57 -4.25 9.53 3.10
C VAL A 57 -5.44 9.51 2.15
N ILE A 58 -5.17 9.57 0.84
CA ILE A 58 -6.12 9.22 -0.19
C ILE A 58 -5.89 7.76 -0.55
N THR A 59 -6.95 6.94 -0.53
CA THR A 59 -6.89 5.53 -0.94
C THR A 59 -7.93 5.25 -2.01
N GLY A 60 -7.65 4.30 -2.89
CA GLY A 60 -8.61 3.92 -3.93
C GLY A 60 -8.24 2.64 -4.65
N GLU A 61 -9.24 2.13 -5.35
CA GLU A 61 -9.21 0.95 -6.20
C GLU A 61 -10.23 1.13 -7.34
N PRO A 62 -10.24 0.26 -8.38
CA PRO A 62 -11.24 0.37 -9.45
C PRO A 62 -12.67 0.29 -8.91
N GLU A 63 -13.56 1.17 -9.41
CA GLU A 63 -14.97 1.23 -8.97
C GLU A 63 -15.73 -0.11 -9.11
N ASN A 64 -15.32 -0.93 -10.08
CA ASN A 64 -15.92 -2.24 -10.33
C ASN A 64 -15.00 -3.41 -9.89
N ASP A 65 -14.26 -3.24 -8.82
CA ASP A 65 -13.50 -4.33 -8.24
C ASP A 65 -14.44 -5.33 -7.57
N GLU A 66 -14.53 -6.53 -8.13
CA GLU A 66 -15.35 -7.64 -7.62
C GLU A 66 -14.60 -8.57 -6.68
N THR A 67 -13.36 -8.25 -6.33
CA THR A 67 -12.54 -9.08 -5.43
C THR A 67 -13.16 -9.18 -4.03
N GLU A 68 -12.86 -10.26 -3.32
CA GLU A 68 -13.29 -10.44 -1.94
C GLU A 68 -12.67 -9.38 -1.00
N TYR A 69 -11.57 -8.75 -1.40
CA TYR A 69 -10.91 -7.69 -0.64
C TYR A 69 -11.69 -6.37 -0.72
N ALA A 70 -12.13 -5.97 -1.91
CA ALA A 70 -12.91 -4.75 -2.14
C ALA A 70 -14.30 -4.77 -1.47
N LYS A 71 -14.81 -5.98 -1.15
CA LYS A 71 -16.10 -6.15 -0.47
C LYS A 71 -16.03 -5.94 1.05
N GLN A 72 -14.84 -5.79 1.63
CA GLN A 72 -14.68 -5.64 3.07
C GLN A 72 -14.87 -4.18 3.51
N ASP A 73 -15.47 -3.99 4.68
CA ASP A 73 -15.76 -2.66 5.22
C ASP A 73 -14.54 -2.10 5.96
N TRP A 74 -13.59 -1.55 5.16
CA TRP A 74 -12.42 -0.84 5.69
C TRP A 74 -12.81 0.37 6.55
N LEU A 75 -13.94 1.04 6.21
CA LEU A 75 -14.41 2.23 6.92
C LEU A 75 -14.85 1.89 8.35
N GLU A 76 -15.53 0.75 8.54
CA GLU A 76 -15.88 0.26 9.88
C GLU A 76 -14.61 0.01 10.71
N SER A 77 -13.59 -0.59 10.11
CA SER A 77 -12.30 -0.83 10.75
C SER A 77 -11.61 0.48 11.16
N ALA A 78 -11.59 1.48 10.28
CA ALA A 78 -11.03 2.81 10.58
C ALA A 78 -11.78 3.52 11.72
N LYS A 79 -13.12 3.42 11.76
CA LYS A 79 -13.95 3.99 12.83
C LYS A 79 -13.67 3.36 14.20
N LYS A 80 -13.39 2.06 14.27
CA LYS A 80 -13.06 1.38 15.54
C LYS A 80 -11.84 1.97 16.23
N VAL A 81 -10.94 2.60 15.49
CA VAL A 81 -9.73 3.24 16.01
C VAL A 81 -9.72 4.77 15.83
N ASN A 82 -10.89 5.37 15.49
CA ASN A 82 -11.14 6.82 15.39
C ASN A 82 -10.23 7.56 14.40
N ILE A 83 -9.88 6.95 13.26
CA ILE A 83 -9.02 7.54 12.22
C ILE A 83 -9.71 7.65 10.85
N ASP A 84 -10.98 7.33 10.77
CA ASP A 84 -11.76 7.39 9.52
C ASP A 84 -11.76 8.79 8.90
N HIS A 85 -11.70 9.84 9.71
CA HIS A 85 -11.61 11.23 9.26
C HIS A 85 -10.29 11.60 8.58
N MET A 86 -9.25 10.77 8.69
CA MET A 86 -7.94 10.95 8.05
C MET A 86 -7.84 10.21 6.71
N ILE A 87 -8.84 9.40 6.36
CA ILE A 87 -8.82 8.56 5.15
C ILE A 87 -9.89 9.05 4.17
N THR A 88 -9.45 9.42 2.97
CA THR A 88 -10.33 9.79 1.87
C THR A 88 -10.33 8.70 0.82
N TYR A 89 -11.49 8.08 0.56
CA TYR A 89 -11.64 7.12 -0.52
C TYR A 89 -12.00 7.79 -1.84
N MET A 90 -11.32 7.42 -2.91
CA MET A 90 -11.63 7.84 -4.28
C MET A 90 -11.38 6.68 -5.26
N PRO A 91 -12.39 6.26 -6.06
CA PRO A 91 -12.19 5.19 -7.01
C PRO A 91 -11.29 5.64 -8.17
N PHE A 92 -10.30 4.83 -8.53
CA PHE A 92 -9.45 5.02 -9.71
C PHE A 92 -8.79 3.71 -10.14
N LYS A 93 -8.27 3.68 -11.37
CA LYS A 93 -7.37 2.63 -11.85
C LYS A 93 -5.93 3.08 -11.72
N ALA A 94 -5.06 2.18 -11.26
CA ALA A 94 -3.65 2.49 -11.08
C ALA A 94 -2.93 2.82 -12.40
N GLU A 95 -3.45 2.32 -13.52
CA GLU A 95 -2.92 2.54 -14.86
C GLU A 95 -3.32 3.89 -15.48
N ASP A 96 -4.33 4.58 -14.91
CA ASP A 96 -4.84 5.87 -15.40
C ASP A 96 -5.45 6.65 -14.23
N MET A 97 -4.60 7.32 -13.48
CA MET A 97 -4.99 8.01 -12.24
C MET A 97 -5.43 9.44 -12.48
N PRO A 98 -6.59 9.88 -11.92
CA PRO A 98 -7.15 11.23 -12.13
C PRO A 98 -6.44 12.30 -11.29
N PHE A 99 -5.12 12.24 -11.22
CA PHE A 99 -4.30 13.19 -10.47
C PHE A 99 -3.35 13.96 -11.38
N GLU A 100 -3.03 15.19 -10.99
CA GLU A 100 -2.06 16.01 -11.68
C GLU A 100 -0.62 15.48 -11.52
N ASP A 101 0.24 15.82 -12.46
CA ASP A 101 1.67 15.52 -12.38
C ASP A 101 2.27 16.13 -11.10
N ALA A 102 3.21 15.42 -10.49
CA ALA A 102 3.94 15.88 -9.31
C ALA A 102 3.01 16.40 -8.18
N SER A 103 1.93 15.68 -7.90
CA SER A 103 0.92 16.05 -6.89
C SER A 103 1.09 15.34 -5.55
N PHE A 104 1.84 14.23 -5.47
CA PHE A 104 2.04 13.45 -4.23
C PHE A 104 3.50 13.42 -3.79
N ASP A 105 3.70 13.35 -2.48
CA ASP A 105 5.02 13.21 -1.84
C ASP A 105 5.37 11.74 -1.64
N ALA A 106 4.38 10.89 -1.36
CA ALA A 106 4.55 9.46 -1.19
C ALA A 106 3.37 8.66 -1.76
N ILE A 107 3.68 7.50 -2.32
CA ILE A 107 2.69 6.54 -2.84
C ILE A 107 2.99 5.19 -2.20
N PHE A 108 1.95 4.52 -1.70
CA PHE A 108 2.06 3.21 -1.08
C PHE A 108 1.26 2.17 -1.86
N ILE A 109 1.78 0.94 -1.92
CA ILE A 109 1.12 -0.22 -2.53
C ILE A 109 1.38 -1.41 -1.62
N LEU A 110 0.36 -1.93 -0.94
CA LEU A 110 0.49 -3.07 -0.04
C LEU A 110 -0.20 -4.30 -0.62
N GLY A 111 0.58 -5.27 -1.12
CA GLY A 111 0.07 -6.55 -1.60
C GLY A 111 -0.93 -6.44 -2.75
N SER A 112 -0.89 -5.36 -3.52
CA SER A 112 -1.84 -5.10 -4.61
C SER A 112 -1.19 -5.01 -5.99
N LEU A 113 0.12 -4.76 -6.09
CA LEU A 113 0.76 -4.62 -7.41
C LEU A 113 0.61 -5.87 -8.28
N HIS A 114 0.71 -7.07 -7.70
CA HIS A 114 0.58 -8.32 -8.45
C HIS A 114 -0.85 -8.57 -8.99
N HIS A 115 -1.86 -7.87 -8.50
CA HIS A 115 -3.24 -7.91 -8.99
C HIS A 115 -3.52 -6.90 -10.12
N ILE A 116 -2.68 -5.89 -10.31
CA ILE A 116 -2.84 -4.87 -11.37
C ILE A 116 -2.55 -5.53 -12.73
N ASP A 117 -3.38 -5.28 -13.74
CA ASP A 117 -3.22 -5.88 -15.07
C ASP A 117 -1.95 -5.36 -15.77
N ASP A 118 -1.85 -4.06 -15.98
CA ASP A 118 -0.67 -3.41 -16.60
C ASP A 118 0.21 -2.74 -15.53
N LYS A 119 1.08 -3.53 -14.92
CA LYS A 119 2.01 -3.07 -13.88
C LYS A 119 2.98 -1.99 -14.35
N GLU A 120 3.35 -2.04 -15.64
CA GLU A 120 4.26 -1.06 -16.23
C GLU A 120 3.56 0.30 -16.35
N ALA A 121 2.31 0.34 -16.83
CA ALA A 121 1.51 1.54 -16.88
C ALA A 121 1.26 2.11 -15.47
N ALA A 122 0.90 1.26 -14.51
CA ALA A 122 0.66 1.68 -13.13
C ALA A 122 1.91 2.31 -12.48
N ILE A 123 3.08 1.70 -12.63
CA ILE A 123 4.33 2.27 -12.10
C ILE A 123 4.70 3.58 -12.81
N LYS A 124 4.48 3.71 -14.12
CA LYS A 124 4.67 4.97 -14.86
C LYS A 124 3.75 6.07 -14.34
N GLU A 125 2.48 5.75 -14.10
CA GLU A 125 1.52 6.68 -13.50
C GLU A 125 1.94 7.10 -12.08
N CYS A 126 2.39 6.16 -11.25
CA CYS A 126 2.96 6.50 -9.94
C CYS A 126 4.11 7.51 -10.08
N VAL A 127 5.06 7.26 -11.00
CA VAL A 127 6.18 8.19 -11.23
C VAL A 127 5.70 9.53 -11.78
N ARG A 128 4.67 9.57 -12.64
CA ARG A 128 4.10 10.83 -13.18
C ARG A 128 3.57 11.71 -12.06
N ILE A 129 2.69 11.16 -11.20
CA ILE A 129 2.03 11.93 -10.14
C ILE A 129 2.92 12.20 -8.93
N LEU A 130 4.06 11.51 -8.80
CA LEU A 130 5.02 11.70 -7.71
C LEU A 130 5.86 12.96 -7.92
N ARG A 131 6.08 13.74 -6.87
CA ARG A 131 7.00 14.89 -6.85
C ARG A 131 8.45 14.44 -6.98
N LEU A 132 9.31 15.36 -7.37
CA LEU A 132 10.76 15.15 -7.32
C LEU A 132 11.18 14.83 -5.88
N ASN A 133 12.07 13.87 -5.70
CA ASN A 133 12.48 13.30 -4.41
C ASN A 133 11.36 12.56 -3.63
N GLY A 134 10.14 12.51 -4.15
CA GLY A 134 9.07 11.69 -3.59
C GLY A 134 9.38 10.20 -3.69
N ILE A 135 8.60 9.39 -2.97
CA ILE A 135 8.82 7.94 -2.88
C ILE A 135 7.60 7.13 -3.32
N ILE A 136 7.86 5.97 -3.91
CA ILE A 136 6.88 4.90 -4.05
C ILE A 136 7.36 3.76 -3.16
N CYS A 137 6.55 3.34 -2.20
CA CYS A 137 6.85 2.25 -1.29
C CYS A 137 5.93 1.07 -1.57
N ILE A 138 6.48 -0.03 -2.07
CA ILE A 138 5.74 -1.22 -2.50
C ILE A 138 6.09 -2.37 -1.57
N PHE A 139 5.06 -2.93 -0.93
CA PHE A 139 5.16 -4.12 -0.10
C PHE A 139 4.58 -5.30 -0.87
N GLU A 140 5.43 -6.16 -1.41
CA GLU A 140 5.01 -7.41 -2.04
C GLU A 140 5.19 -8.59 -1.09
N PRO A 141 4.20 -9.50 -0.98
CA PRO A 141 4.32 -10.66 -0.12
C PRO A 141 5.50 -11.54 -0.54
N ASN A 142 6.38 -11.86 0.39
CA ASN A 142 7.48 -12.78 0.12
C ASN A 142 7.01 -14.26 0.16
N ILE A 143 7.94 -15.19 -0.05
CA ILE A 143 7.62 -16.62 -0.10
C ILE A 143 6.95 -17.13 1.19
N ASN A 144 7.28 -16.55 2.36
CA ASN A 144 6.70 -16.97 3.64
C ASN A 144 5.22 -16.58 3.72
N LEU A 145 4.90 -15.32 3.37
CA LEU A 145 3.52 -14.84 3.37
C LEU A 145 2.70 -15.51 2.28
N MET A 146 3.27 -15.68 1.08
CA MET A 146 2.60 -16.38 -0.03
C MET A 146 2.19 -17.81 0.36
N LYS A 147 3.05 -18.53 1.08
CA LYS A 147 2.74 -19.85 1.60
C LYS A 147 1.54 -19.81 2.55
N ILE A 148 1.53 -18.87 3.51
CA ILE A 148 0.42 -18.69 4.48
C ILE A 148 -0.89 -18.37 3.75
N ILE A 149 -0.87 -17.45 2.79
CA ILE A 149 -2.05 -17.05 2.01
C ILE A 149 -2.65 -18.25 1.27
N ARG A 150 -1.81 -19.01 0.57
CA ARG A 150 -2.26 -20.16 -0.23
C ARG A 150 -2.73 -21.34 0.60
N GLU A 151 -2.09 -21.62 1.72
CA GLU A 151 -2.48 -22.72 2.60
C GLU A 151 -3.78 -22.44 3.38
N ASN A 152 -4.06 -21.16 3.73
CA ASN A 152 -5.15 -20.84 4.64
C ASN A 152 -6.39 -20.21 3.99
N LYS A 153 -6.23 -19.47 2.87
CA LYS A 153 -7.35 -18.68 2.31
C LYS A 153 -7.53 -18.84 0.80
N TYR A 154 -6.46 -18.67 0.03
CA TYR A 154 -6.53 -18.50 -1.43
C TYR A 154 -5.53 -19.39 -2.16
N PRO A 155 -5.81 -20.70 -2.36
CA PRO A 155 -4.87 -21.64 -2.98
C PRO A 155 -4.38 -21.22 -4.37
N SER A 156 -5.21 -20.49 -5.13
CA SER A 156 -4.90 -19.97 -6.46
C SER A 156 -4.42 -18.53 -6.49
N HIS A 157 -4.01 -17.97 -5.34
CA HIS A 157 -3.50 -16.59 -5.28
C HIS A 157 -2.33 -16.40 -6.25
N PRO A 158 -2.32 -15.32 -7.06
CA PRO A 158 -1.25 -15.06 -8.02
C PRO A 158 0.10 -14.90 -7.32
N ASP A 159 1.18 -15.08 -8.08
CA ASP A 159 2.53 -14.87 -7.54
C ASP A 159 2.80 -13.39 -7.32
N ALA A 160 3.55 -13.11 -6.26
CA ALA A 160 4.13 -11.79 -6.04
C ALA A 160 5.03 -11.39 -7.22
N VAL A 161 5.14 -10.10 -7.48
CA VAL A 161 5.94 -9.57 -8.58
C VAL A 161 7.16 -8.81 -8.08
N ASP A 162 8.17 -8.74 -8.92
CA ASP A 162 9.35 -7.93 -8.65
C ASP A 162 9.23 -6.59 -9.38
N PRO A 163 9.01 -5.46 -8.67
CA PRO A 163 8.86 -4.14 -9.26
C PRO A 163 10.06 -3.70 -10.11
N ARG A 164 11.26 -4.26 -9.88
CA ARG A 164 12.47 -3.97 -10.68
C ARG A 164 12.27 -4.30 -12.18
N ASN A 165 11.37 -5.20 -12.50
CA ASN A 165 11.06 -5.54 -13.89
C ASN A 165 10.36 -4.40 -14.64
N TYR A 166 9.71 -3.49 -13.93
CA TYR A 166 8.90 -2.39 -14.46
C TYR A 166 9.53 -1.00 -14.29
N THR A 167 10.72 -0.91 -13.67
CA THR A 167 11.36 0.37 -13.31
C THR A 167 12.62 0.71 -14.10
N ARG A 168 13.11 -0.19 -14.95
CA ARG A 168 14.42 -0.11 -15.60
C ARG A 168 14.68 1.16 -16.42
N GLN A 169 13.62 1.80 -16.94
CA GLN A 169 13.72 2.99 -17.80
C GLN A 169 13.15 4.24 -17.10
N LEU A 170 12.84 4.15 -15.82
CA LEU A 170 12.25 5.25 -15.07
C LEU A 170 13.33 5.99 -14.26
N PRO A 171 13.17 7.31 -14.05
CA PRO A 171 14.11 8.12 -13.28
C PRO A 171 13.90 7.88 -11.77
N VAL A 172 14.20 6.68 -11.30
CA VAL A 172 14.06 6.29 -9.89
C VAL A 172 15.31 5.58 -9.38
N LEU A 173 15.66 5.84 -8.13
CA LEU A 173 16.59 5.00 -7.37
C LEU A 173 15.77 4.00 -6.56
N LEU A 174 16.19 2.75 -6.55
CA LEU A 174 15.49 1.67 -5.86
C LEU A 174 16.33 1.12 -4.72
N GLU A 175 15.72 1.06 -3.54
CA GLU A 175 16.19 0.38 -2.35
C GLU A 175 15.27 -0.82 -2.07
N LEU A 176 15.85 -1.91 -1.52
CA LEU A 176 15.12 -3.12 -1.17
C LEU A 176 15.34 -3.44 0.31
N ILE A 177 14.25 -3.72 1.03
CA ILE A 177 14.24 -4.11 2.44
C ILE A 177 13.52 -5.45 2.56
N GLU A 178 14.23 -6.48 3.05
CA GLU A 178 13.63 -7.77 3.37
C GLU A 178 13.04 -7.75 4.77
N ARG A 179 11.75 -8.12 4.86
CA ARG A 179 11.03 -8.27 6.12
C ARG A 179 10.56 -9.72 6.27
N PRO A 180 10.12 -10.16 7.45
CA PRO A 180 9.65 -11.53 7.66
C PRO A 180 8.59 -12.01 6.68
N PHE A 181 7.67 -11.12 6.24
CA PHE A 181 6.52 -11.46 5.41
C PHE A 181 6.41 -10.66 4.13
N TYR A 182 7.09 -9.52 4.03
CA TYR A 182 7.13 -8.68 2.85
C TYR A 182 8.55 -8.45 2.36
N THR A 183 8.71 -8.38 1.04
CA THR A 183 9.82 -7.68 0.41
C THR A 183 9.34 -6.28 0.09
N THR A 184 10.02 -5.28 0.65
CA THR A 184 9.66 -3.88 0.46
C THR A 184 10.60 -3.23 -0.56
N TYR A 185 10.04 -2.55 -1.52
CA TYR A 185 10.76 -1.80 -2.54
C TYR A 185 10.46 -0.31 -2.38
N ILE A 186 11.49 0.50 -2.16
CA ILE A 186 11.38 1.95 -2.06
C ILE A 186 12.00 2.55 -3.30
N LEU A 187 11.17 3.21 -4.13
CA LEU A 187 11.59 3.89 -5.34
C LEU A 187 11.57 5.38 -5.07
N ARG A 188 12.71 6.06 -5.18
CA ARG A 188 12.83 7.52 -5.01
C ARG A 188 12.99 8.17 -6.37
N LYS A 189 12.05 9.07 -6.74
CA LYS A 189 12.09 9.83 -8.00
C LYS A 189 13.26 10.80 -8.04
N GLN A 190 14.01 10.77 -9.18
CA GLN A 190 15.17 11.61 -9.45
C GLN A 190 14.82 12.81 -10.32
#